data_be886569dbd7d2b8a34e435a7d03f5a5
#
_entry.id   be886569dbd7d2b8a34e435a7d03f5a5
#
_cell.length_a   1.000
_cell.length_b   1.000
_cell.length_c   1.000
_cell.angle_alpha   90.00
_cell.angle_beta   90.00
_cell.angle_gamma   90.00
#
_symmetry.space_group_name_H-M   'P 1'
#
loop_
_entity.id
_entity.type
_entity.pdbx_description
1 polymer ?
#
loop_
_entity_poly.entity_id
_entity_poly.type
_entity_poly.pdbx_seq_one_letter_code
_entity_poly.pdbx_strand_id
1 'polypeptide(L)'
;MSNITQVVNVDKNMTTLKKSVNASGLDQVLSSTGPFTVFAPSDRAFGKLDKSVLDNLLKPENKAKLVNMLNHHVVAGKIQFKDLKDGEKLKAVDGKELLVHVKDGAVSIDGANIEQHDVLTSNGVIHSLDAVMIKN
;
A
#
# COMPACT_ATOMS: atom_id res chain seq x y z
N MET A 1 -0.72 15.32 -14.30
CA MET A 1 -0.36 14.03 -13.69
C MET A 1 -1.42 13.67 -12.66
N SER A 2 -1.84 12.40 -12.64
CA SER A 2 -2.86 11.93 -11.70
C SER A 2 -2.28 11.80 -10.30
N ASN A 3 -3.14 11.96 -9.29
CA ASN A 3 -2.76 11.68 -7.90
C ASN A 3 -2.88 10.18 -7.60
N ILE A 4 -2.48 9.78 -6.38
CA ILE A 4 -2.46 8.37 -5.97
C ILE A 4 -3.85 7.74 -6.12
N THR A 5 -4.89 8.42 -5.62
CA THR A 5 -6.26 7.90 -5.69
C THR A 5 -6.70 7.69 -7.14
N GLN A 6 -6.39 8.63 -8.02
CA GLN A 6 -6.75 8.51 -9.43
C GLN A 6 -6.06 7.33 -10.10
N VAL A 7 -4.78 7.11 -9.79
CA VAL A 7 -4.04 5.97 -10.35
C VAL A 7 -4.64 4.65 -9.86
N VAL A 8 -4.92 4.53 -8.57
CA VAL A 8 -5.52 3.32 -8.00
C VAL A 8 -6.89 3.04 -8.62
N ASN A 9 -7.68 4.10 -8.85
CA ASN A 9 -9.03 3.94 -9.39
C ASN A 9 -9.07 3.39 -10.81
N VAL A 10 -8.03 3.62 -11.60
CA VAL A 10 -7.99 3.18 -13.00
C VAL A 10 -7.09 1.98 -13.24
N ASP A 11 -6.30 1.57 -12.26
CA ASP A 11 -5.39 0.43 -12.41
C ASP A 11 -6.17 -0.88 -12.38
N LYS A 12 -6.05 -1.66 -13.44
CA LYS A 12 -6.77 -2.93 -13.59
C LYS A 12 -6.31 -4.00 -12.61
N ASN A 13 -5.12 -3.85 -12.05
CA ASN A 13 -4.53 -4.82 -11.12
C ASN A 13 -4.73 -4.44 -9.66
N MET A 14 -5.45 -3.35 -9.40
CA MET A 14 -5.67 -2.81 -8.05
C MET A 14 -7.15 -2.60 -7.74
N THR A 15 -8.02 -3.45 -8.28
CA THR A 15 -9.47 -3.29 -8.10
C THR A 15 -9.91 -3.52 -6.67
N THR A 16 -9.27 -4.46 -5.96
CA THR A 16 -9.57 -4.73 -4.55
C THR A 16 -9.06 -3.58 -3.68
N LEU A 17 -7.88 -3.06 -3.96
CA LEU A 17 -7.34 -1.90 -3.26
C LEU A 17 -8.25 -0.69 -3.46
N LYS A 18 -8.74 -0.49 -4.68
CA LYS A 18 -9.69 0.59 -4.99
C LYS A 18 -10.92 0.50 -4.08
N LYS A 19 -11.52 -0.69 -3.96
CA LYS A 19 -12.68 -0.90 -3.09
C LYS A 19 -12.34 -0.58 -1.64
N SER A 20 -11.18 -1.03 -1.18
CA SER A 20 -10.73 -0.82 0.19
C SER A 20 -10.49 0.65 0.49
N VAL A 21 -9.84 1.36 -0.41
CA VAL A 21 -9.56 2.79 -0.26
C VAL A 21 -10.87 3.58 -0.20
N ASN A 22 -11.81 3.28 -1.08
CA ASN A 22 -13.11 3.97 -1.10
C ASN A 22 -13.95 3.64 0.13
N ALA A 23 -13.95 2.37 0.57
CA ALA A 23 -14.71 1.94 1.74
C ALA A 23 -14.16 2.56 3.03
N SER A 24 -12.86 2.80 3.11
CA SER A 24 -12.20 3.35 4.30
C SER A 24 -12.22 4.87 4.36
N GLY A 25 -12.50 5.53 3.24
CA GLY A 25 -12.41 6.99 3.16
C GLY A 25 -11.01 7.52 2.93
N LEU A 26 -10.02 6.64 2.74
CA LEU A 26 -8.63 7.06 2.50
C LEU A 26 -8.43 7.70 1.13
N ASP A 27 -9.39 7.59 0.24
CA ASP A 27 -9.35 8.27 -1.05
C ASP A 27 -9.15 9.78 -0.89
N GLN A 28 -9.73 10.37 0.16
CA GLN A 28 -9.54 11.79 0.45
C GLN A 28 -8.12 12.08 0.93
N VAL A 29 -7.58 11.22 1.82
CA VAL A 29 -6.21 11.39 2.32
C VAL A 29 -5.20 11.24 1.19
N LEU A 30 -5.37 10.22 0.35
CA LEU A 30 -4.45 9.94 -0.74
C LEU A 30 -4.61 10.90 -1.92
N SER A 31 -5.63 11.75 -1.90
CA SER A 31 -5.81 12.84 -2.86
C SER A 31 -5.26 14.16 -2.36
N SER A 32 -4.86 14.22 -1.09
CA SER A 32 -4.35 15.45 -0.49
C SER A 32 -2.91 15.73 -0.93
N THR A 33 -2.40 16.90 -0.54
CA THR A 33 -1.02 17.27 -0.83
C THR A 33 -0.06 16.38 -0.06
N GLY A 34 0.66 15.52 -0.77
CA GLY A 34 1.65 14.64 -0.18
C GLY A 34 2.93 15.36 0.22
N PRO A 35 4.06 14.70 -0.02
CA PRO A 35 4.14 13.44 -0.75
C PRO A 35 3.85 12.21 0.11
N PHE A 36 3.38 11.15 -0.55
CA PHE A 36 3.16 9.85 0.07
C PHE A 36 3.83 8.75 -0.75
N THR A 37 4.27 7.69 -0.07
CA THR A 37 4.66 6.46 -0.72
C THR A 37 3.64 5.39 -0.35
N VAL A 38 3.02 4.78 -1.34
CA VAL A 38 2.03 3.73 -1.13
C VAL A 38 2.61 2.41 -1.61
N PHE A 39 2.72 1.45 -0.69
CA PHE A 39 3.07 0.08 -1.04
C PHE A 39 1.76 -0.65 -1.30
N ALA A 40 1.32 -0.63 -2.55
CA ALA A 40 -0.04 -1.01 -2.94
C ALA A 40 -0.13 -2.51 -3.23
N PRO A 41 -0.87 -3.29 -2.41
CA PRO A 41 -1.09 -4.70 -2.74
C PRO A 41 -1.92 -4.81 -4.02
N SER A 42 -1.45 -5.63 -4.94
CA SER A 42 -2.19 -5.90 -6.18
C SER A 42 -3.38 -6.83 -5.89
N ASP A 43 -4.25 -7.01 -6.88
CA ASP A 43 -5.34 -7.98 -6.76
C ASP A 43 -4.81 -9.39 -6.47
N ARG A 44 -3.66 -9.73 -7.07
CA ARG A 44 -2.98 -11.00 -6.80
C ARG A 44 -2.58 -11.11 -5.33
N ALA A 45 -2.12 -10.00 -4.73
CA ALA A 45 -1.76 -9.96 -3.32
C ALA A 45 -2.97 -10.20 -2.43
N PHE A 46 -4.07 -9.53 -2.71
CA PHE A 46 -5.31 -9.75 -1.98
C PHE A 46 -5.87 -11.17 -2.18
N GLY A 47 -5.61 -11.76 -3.34
CA GLY A 47 -6.01 -13.13 -3.62
C GLY A 47 -5.31 -14.18 -2.75
N LYS A 48 -4.19 -13.83 -2.12
CA LYS A 48 -3.49 -14.72 -1.20
C LYS A 48 -4.11 -14.72 0.20
N LEU A 49 -4.98 -13.77 0.49
CA LEU A 49 -5.71 -13.73 1.77
C LEU A 49 -6.90 -14.69 1.71
N ASP A 50 -7.26 -15.25 2.88
CA ASP A 50 -8.53 -15.94 2.99
C ASP A 50 -9.64 -14.97 2.62
N LYS A 51 -10.57 -15.44 1.82
CA LYS A 51 -11.70 -14.63 1.41
C LYS A 51 -12.49 -14.11 2.62
N SER A 52 -12.60 -14.93 3.66
CA SER A 52 -13.29 -14.54 4.89
C SER A 52 -12.61 -13.37 5.59
N VAL A 53 -11.28 -13.30 5.56
CA VAL A 53 -10.53 -12.19 6.15
C VAL A 53 -10.81 -10.90 5.39
N LEU A 54 -10.74 -10.95 4.06
CA LEU A 54 -11.01 -9.77 3.23
C LEU A 54 -12.45 -9.32 3.37
N ASP A 55 -13.41 -10.24 3.32
CA ASP A 55 -14.83 -9.92 3.47
C ASP A 55 -15.11 -9.25 4.81
N ASN A 56 -14.46 -9.73 5.89
CA ASN A 56 -14.58 -9.13 7.22
C ASN A 56 -14.04 -7.69 7.22
N LEU A 57 -12.87 -7.47 6.61
CA LEU A 57 -12.26 -6.14 6.58
C LEU A 57 -13.13 -5.14 5.83
N LEU A 58 -13.88 -5.59 4.82
CA LEU A 58 -14.71 -4.70 4.01
C LEU A 58 -16.07 -4.40 4.65
N LYS A 59 -16.42 -5.04 5.76
CA LYS A 59 -17.67 -4.75 6.45
C LYS A 59 -17.62 -3.36 7.10
N PRO A 60 -18.73 -2.59 7.03
CA PRO A 60 -18.75 -1.24 7.63
C PRO A 60 -18.39 -1.23 9.12
N GLU A 61 -18.75 -2.26 9.86
CA GLU A 61 -18.45 -2.38 11.29
C GLU A 61 -16.95 -2.54 11.56
N ASN A 62 -16.16 -2.95 10.56
CA ASN A 62 -14.72 -3.15 10.68
C ASN A 62 -13.94 -2.03 9.98
N LYS A 63 -14.56 -0.91 9.69
CA LYS A 63 -13.92 0.20 8.98
C LYS A 63 -12.61 0.64 9.63
N ALA A 64 -12.56 0.70 10.96
CA ALA A 64 -11.34 1.10 11.68
C ALA A 64 -10.18 0.13 11.41
N LYS A 65 -10.47 -1.17 11.35
CA LYS A 65 -9.45 -2.18 11.04
C LYS A 65 -8.95 -2.05 9.60
N LEU A 66 -9.86 -1.76 8.67
CA LEU A 66 -9.51 -1.54 7.27
C LEU A 66 -8.62 -0.32 7.13
N VAL A 67 -8.96 0.78 7.78
CA VAL A 67 -8.16 2.01 7.78
C VAL A 67 -6.76 1.73 8.32
N ASN A 68 -6.66 1.01 9.43
CA ASN A 68 -5.36 0.69 10.02
C ASN A 68 -4.52 -0.19 9.10
N MET A 69 -5.13 -1.19 8.47
CA MET A 69 -4.43 -2.04 7.51
C MET A 69 -3.88 -1.22 6.34
N LEU A 70 -4.69 -0.34 5.78
CA LEU A 70 -4.27 0.48 4.64
C LEU A 70 -3.21 1.50 5.05
N ASN A 71 -3.33 2.11 6.23
CA ASN A 71 -2.32 3.05 6.73
C ASN A 71 -0.98 2.36 6.97
N HIS A 72 -0.99 1.06 7.25
CA HIS A 72 0.25 0.29 7.37
C HIS A 72 0.99 0.17 6.02
N HIS A 73 0.30 0.39 4.91
CA HIS A 73 0.88 0.36 3.57
C HIS A 73 1.27 1.74 3.04
N VAL A 74 1.09 2.79 3.84
CA VAL A 74 1.36 4.17 3.43
C VAL A 74 2.46 4.76 4.29
N VAL A 75 3.45 5.37 3.65
CA VAL A 75 4.55 6.05 4.32
C VAL A 75 4.54 7.51 3.89
N ALA A 76 4.70 8.43 4.84
CA ALA A 76 4.84 9.86 4.52
C ALA A 76 6.19 10.10 3.86
N GLY A 77 6.20 10.89 2.79
CA GLY A 77 7.39 11.18 2.02
C GLY A 77 7.41 10.41 0.69
N LYS A 78 8.24 10.87 -0.23
CA LYS A 78 8.40 10.23 -1.53
C LYS A 78 9.65 9.35 -1.51
N ILE A 79 9.43 8.04 -1.46
CA ILE A 79 10.52 7.06 -1.42
C ILE A 79 10.49 6.26 -2.71
N GLN A 80 11.49 6.44 -3.55
CA GLN A 80 11.63 5.70 -4.80
C GLN A 80 12.32 4.35 -4.54
N PHE A 81 12.20 3.45 -5.50
CA PHE A 81 12.80 2.11 -5.38
C PHE A 81 14.30 2.17 -5.07
N LYS A 82 15.02 3.08 -5.72
CA LYS A 82 16.46 3.27 -5.52
C LYS A 82 16.83 3.74 -4.13
N ASP A 83 15.87 4.32 -3.39
CA ASP A 83 16.09 4.84 -2.04
C ASP A 83 15.91 3.78 -0.97
N LEU A 84 15.44 2.59 -1.34
CA LEU A 84 15.20 1.50 -0.40
C LEU A 84 16.51 0.75 -0.15
N LYS A 85 16.87 0.62 1.13
CA LYS A 85 18.13 -0.02 1.55
C LYS A 85 17.86 -1.21 2.45
N ASP A 86 18.67 -2.26 2.29
CA ASP A 86 18.55 -3.46 3.12
C ASP A 86 18.71 -3.13 4.60
N GLY A 87 17.77 -3.63 5.40
CA GLY A 87 17.77 -3.41 6.84
C GLY A 87 17.15 -2.09 7.27
N GLU A 88 16.75 -1.25 6.32
CA GLU A 88 16.10 0.03 6.63
C GLU A 88 14.71 -0.21 7.22
N LYS A 89 14.33 0.64 8.18
CA LYS A 89 12.99 0.63 8.75
C LYS A 89 12.25 1.88 8.31
N LEU A 90 11.09 1.71 7.72
CA LEU A 90 10.23 2.81 7.30
C LEU A 90 9.05 2.92 8.26
N LYS A 91 8.71 4.13 8.67
CA LYS A 91 7.58 4.33 9.57
C LYS A 91 6.31 4.57 8.77
N ALA A 92 5.36 3.66 8.88
CA ALA A 92 4.08 3.78 8.21
C ALA A 92 3.18 4.81 8.92
N VAL A 93 2.15 5.25 8.23
CA VAL A 93 1.20 6.24 8.77
C VAL A 93 0.50 5.73 10.03
N ASP A 94 0.33 4.41 10.16
CA ASP A 94 -0.26 3.81 11.36
C ASP A 94 0.68 3.80 12.58
N GLY A 95 1.93 4.29 12.41
CA GLY A 95 2.93 4.35 13.47
C GLY A 95 3.80 3.11 13.58
N LYS A 96 3.50 2.05 12.86
CA LYS A 96 4.30 0.81 12.85
C LYS A 96 5.42 0.91 11.85
N GLU A 97 6.50 0.14 12.08
CA GLU A 97 7.64 0.14 11.20
C GLU A 97 7.54 -0.96 10.15
N LEU A 98 8.04 -0.66 8.94
CA LEU A 98 8.14 -1.61 7.83
C LEU A 98 9.61 -1.93 7.63
N LEU A 99 9.97 -3.21 7.62
CA LEU A 99 11.36 -3.63 7.42
C LEU A 99 11.63 -3.88 5.95
N VAL A 100 12.67 -3.23 5.43
CA VAL A 100 13.09 -3.36 4.03
C VAL A 100 14.17 -4.43 3.93
N HIS A 101 13.99 -5.38 3.02
CA HIS A 101 14.99 -6.36 2.66
C HIS A 101 15.37 -6.21 1.20
N VAL A 102 16.66 -6.11 0.92
CA VAL A 102 17.19 -6.08 -0.45
C VAL A 102 18.12 -7.26 -0.63
N LYS A 103 17.85 -8.10 -1.61
CA LYS A 103 18.69 -9.25 -1.93
C LYS A 103 18.71 -9.48 -3.43
N ASP A 104 19.92 -9.47 -4.01
CA ASP A 104 20.13 -9.74 -5.44
C ASP A 104 19.24 -8.84 -6.35
N GLY A 105 19.09 -7.57 -5.97
CA GLY A 105 18.29 -6.62 -6.72
C GLY A 105 16.80 -6.67 -6.48
N ALA A 106 16.32 -7.66 -5.71
CA ALA A 106 14.92 -7.78 -5.33
C ALA A 106 14.68 -7.11 -3.99
N VAL A 107 13.57 -6.38 -3.86
CA VAL A 107 13.21 -5.67 -2.63
C VAL A 107 11.92 -6.24 -2.10
N SER A 108 11.89 -6.49 -0.79
CA SER A 108 10.66 -6.85 -0.09
C SER A 108 10.45 -5.93 1.11
N ILE A 109 9.18 -5.71 1.44
CA ILE A 109 8.75 -4.89 2.57
C ILE A 109 7.95 -5.79 3.49
N ASP A 110 8.46 -6.06 4.70
CA ASP A 110 7.84 -6.98 5.67
C ASP A 110 7.48 -8.33 5.04
N GLY A 111 8.33 -8.81 4.13
CA GLY A 111 8.13 -10.08 3.46
C GLY A 111 7.27 -10.03 2.19
N ALA A 112 6.69 -8.89 1.87
CA ALA A 112 5.95 -8.69 0.62
C ALA A 112 6.91 -8.19 -0.45
N ASN A 113 6.98 -8.88 -1.58
CA ASN A 113 7.89 -8.50 -2.66
C ASN A 113 7.31 -7.37 -3.49
N ILE A 114 8.17 -6.43 -3.88
CA ILE A 114 7.77 -5.37 -4.81
C ILE A 114 7.74 -5.93 -6.22
N GLU A 115 6.58 -5.89 -6.86
CA GLU A 115 6.40 -6.36 -8.24
C GLU A 115 6.67 -5.27 -9.25
N GLN A 116 6.03 -4.13 -9.07
CA GLN A 116 6.16 -2.96 -9.94
C GLN A 116 6.50 -1.77 -9.07
N HIS A 117 7.42 -0.93 -9.50
CA HIS A 117 7.88 0.18 -8.67
C HIS A 117 7.90 1.48 -9.45
N ASP A 118 8.02 2.59 -8.69
CA ASP A 118 8.17 3.94 -9.23
C ASP A 118 7.04 4.37 -10.17
N VAL A 119 5.80 4.02 -9.79
CA VAL A 119 4.63 4.59 -10.46
C VAL A 119 4.45 6.00 -9.89
N LEU A 120 4.92 6.99 -10.63
CA LEU A 120 4.94 8.38 -10.17
C LEU A 120 3.55 9.01 -10.27
N THR A 121 3.20 9.77 -9.24
CA THR A 121 1.93 10.49 -9.18
C THR A 121 2.19 11.95 -8.81
N SER A 122 1.16 12.79 -8.91
CA SER A 122 1.29 14.21 -8.57
C SER A 122 1.57 14.45 -7.09
N ASN A 123 1.22 13.50 -6.22
CA ASN A 123 1.39 13.65 -4.75
C ASN A 123 2.16 12.50 -4.11
N GLY A 124 2.91 11.73 -4.90
CA GLY A 124 3.75 10.68 -4.34
C GLY A 124 4.17 9.63 -5.34
N VAL A 125 4.37 8.42 -4.85
CA VAL A 125 4.81 7.28 -5.65
C VAL A 125 4.12 6.01 -5.16
N ILE A 126 3.86 5.10 -6.09
CA ILE A 126 3.24 3.81 -5.79
C ILE A 126 4.20 2.68 -6.17
N HIS A 127 4.38 1.74 -5.25
CA HIS A 127 5.09 0.49 -5.51
C HIS A 127 4.09 -0.65 -5.26
N SER A 128 3.90 -1.54 -6.23
CA SER A 128 2.95 -2.64 -6.05
C SER A 128 3.61 -3.83 -5.34
N LEU A 129 2.84 -4.49 -4.49
CA LEU A 129 3.29 -5.64 -3.71
C LEU A 129 2.56 -6.90 -4.14
N ASP A 130 3.24 -8.05 -3.99
CA ASP A 130 2.66 -9.37 -4.25
C ASP A 130 1.96 -9.97 -3.04
N ALA A 131 1.95 -9.29 -1.91
CA ALA A 131 1.28 -9.74 -0.69
C ALA A 131 0.79 -8.54 0.11
N VAL A 132 -0.27 -8.75 0.89
CA VAL A 132 -0.80 -7.73 1.79
C VAL A 132 -0.01 -7.76 3.09
N MET A 133 0.44 -6.59 3.55
CA MET A 133 1.15 -6.47 4.83
C MET A 133 0.12 -6.31 5.94
N ILE A 134 -0.16 -7.38 6.66
CA ILE A 134 -1.07 -7.36 7.81
C ILE A 134 -0.24 -7.60 9.07
N LYS A 135 -0.33 -6.67 10.01
CA LYS A 135 0.24 -6.85 11.35
C LYS A 135 -0.87 -6.90 12.39
N ASN A 136 -0.80 -7.92 13.20
CA ASN A 136 -1.72 -8.09 14.30
C ASN A 136 -1.23 -7.33 15.54
#